data_e8b9f03c72025bdf01c51f41d5aef457
#
_entry.id   e8b9f03c72025bdf01c51f41d5aef457
#
_cell.length_a   1.000
_cell.length_b   1.000
_cell.length_c   1.000
_cell.angle_alpha   90.00
_cell.angle_beta   90.00
_cell.angle_gamma   90.00
#
_symmetry.space_group_name_H-M   'P 1'
#
loop_
_entity.id
_entity.type
_entity.pdbx_description
1 polymer ?
#
loop_
_entity_poly.entity_id
_entity_poly.type
_entity_poly.pdbx_seq_one_letter_code
_entity_poly.pdbx_strand_id
1 'polypeptide(L)'
;LFGVEGKIVLLSFGLLSASKGIENVISALPAILKQHPNVVYFVVGATHPHVIKNEGETYRLSLQWLAREKGVEGQVIFYNRFVSAEELIEFISTTDIYITPYLNEAQITSGTLAYTLGAGKAVISTPYWYAEEMLAEARGMLVPFRDPAALAKQVIHLLDNESERHAMRKRAYVFGREMIWSQVASHYMASFKRARAERRHFAHSDFAVKPLDKRPGELPPLKLDHLMHMTDTTGILQHAIFTIPNYHEGYSIDDNARALIVSVLLDTLGSKAALELGSR
;
A
#
# COMPACT_ATOMS: atom_id res chain seq x y z
N LEU A 1 -19.23 -8.97 -18.48
CA LEU A 1 -19.10 -8.45 -17.11
C LEU A 1 -18.89 -6.94 -17.18
N PHE A 2 -19.49 -6.14 -16.30
CA PHE A 2 -19.38 -4.67 -16.25
C PHE A 2 -19.86 -3.86 -17.47
N GLY A 3 -20.44 -4.47 -18.52
CA GLY A 3 -20.94 -3.77 -19.73
C GLY A 3 -19.85 -3.09 -20.56
N VAL A 4 -18.63 -3.66 -20.56
CA VAL A 4 -17.45 -3.12 -21.25
C VAL A 4 -17.00 -3.98 -22.42
N GLU A 5 -17.86 -4.82 -22.94
CA GLU A 5 -17.56 -5.64 -24.12
C GLU A 5 -17.18 -4.74 -25.31
N GLY A 6 -16.03 -5.01 -25.90
CA GLY A 6 -15.48 -4.21 -27.02
C GLY A 6 -14.89 -2.85 -26.63
N LYS A 7 -14.82 -2.54 -25.32
CA LYS A 7 -14.15 -1.34 -24.83
C LYS A 7 -12.72 -1.64 -24.36
N ILE A 8 -11.90 -0.61 -24.36
CA ILE A 8 -10.56 -0.64 -23.78
C ILE A 8 -10.68 -0.13 -22.34
N VAL A 9 -10.18 -0.90 -21.38
CA VAL A 9 -10.36 -0.63 -19.95
C VAL A 9 -9.07 -0.11 -19.34
N LEU A 10 -9.11 1.14 -18.88
CA LEU A 10 -8.13 1.70 -17.94
C LEU A 10 -8.65 1.48 -16.51
N LEU A 11 -7.76 1.20 -15.57
CA LEU A 11 -8.11 0.95 -14.17
C LEU A 11 -7.18 1.68 -13.20
N SER A 12 -7.75 2.30 -12.19
CA SER A 12 -7.07 2.61 -10.93
C SER A 12 -7.92 2.08 -9.77
N PHE A 13 -7.30 1.47 -8.78
CA PHE A 13 -8.03 0.95 -7.63
C PHE A 13 -7.30 1.18 -6.30
N GLY A 14 -8.07 1.12 -5.22
CA GLY A 14 -7.62 1.31 -3.85
C GLY A 14 -8.43 2.38 -3.12
N LEU A 15 -8.13 2.62 -1.86
CA LEU A 15 -8.80 3.66 -1.08
C LEU A 15 -8.49 5.04 -1.64
N LEU A 16 -9.54 5.80 -1.98
CA LEU A 16 -9.41 7.11 -2.63
C LEU A 16 -8.95 8.19 -1.64
N SER A 17 -7.96 8.95 -2.08
CA SER A 17 -7.44 10.15 -1.40
C SER A 17 -6.71 11.02 -2.43
N ALA A 18 -6.49 12.29 -2.13
CA ALA A 18 -5.81 13.22 -3.03
C ALA A 18 -4.39 12.77 -3.42
N SER A 19 -3.71 12.01 -2.54
CA SER A 19 -2.39 11.46 -2.84
C SER A 19 -2.40 10.43 -3.99
N LYS A 20 -3.57 9.94 -4.39
CA LYS A 20 -3.71 8.97 -5.50
C LYS A 20 -3.63 9.60 -6.89
N GLY A 21 -3.81 10.92 -7.00
CA GLY A 21 -3.62 11.66 -8.26
C GLY A 21 -4.58 11.29 -9.39
N ILE A 22 -5.75 10.74 -9.07
CA ILE A 22 -6.75 10.26 -10.05
C ILE A 22 -7.18 11.39 -11.01
N GLU A 23 -7.17 12.63 -10.56
CA GLU A 23 -7.46 13.82 -11.37
C GLU A 23 -6.55 13.94 -12.60
N ASN A 24 -5.33 13.45 -12.54
CA ASN A 24 -4.40 13.48 -13.68
C ASN A 24 -4.85 12.53 -14.80
N VAL A 25 -5.40 11.37 -14.45
CA VAL A 25 -5.95 10.43 -15.44
C VAL A 25 -7.20 11.01 -16.08
N ILE A 26 -8.13 11.56 -15.27
CA ILE A 26 -9.35 12.20 -15.79
C ILE A 26 -9.00 13.36 -16.73
N SER A 27 -8.00 14.15 -16.38
CA SER A 27 -7.52 15.26 -17.21
C SER A 27 -6.83 14.80 -18.51
N ALA A 28 -6.30 13.57 -18.55
CA ALA A 28 -5.71 12.97 -19.74
C ALA A 28 -6.75 12.39 -20.72
N LEU A 29 -7.92 11.97 -20.21
CA LEU A 29 -8.94 11.28 -21.00
C LEU A 29 -9.39 12.01 -22.26
N PRO A 30 -9.61 13.34 -22.31
CA PRO A 30 -10.02 14.01 -23.53
C PRO A 30 -9.06 13.77 -24.71
N ALA A 31 -7.74 13.77 -24.45
CA ALA A 31 -6.74 13.51 -25.46
C ALA A 31 -6.72 12.02 -25.90
N ILE A 32 -6.91 11.11 -24.96
CA ILE A 32 -6.98 9.67 -25.22
C ILE A 32 -8.22 9.34 -26.07
N LEU A 33 -9.39 9.83 -25.65
CA LEU A 33 -10.68 9.55 -26.30
C LEU A 33 -10.77 10.12 -27.72
N LYS A 34 -9.99 11.15 -28.04
CA LYS A 34 -9.90 11.68 -29.40
C LYS A 34 -9.34 10.66 -30.38
N GLN A 35 -8.47 9.77 -29.95
CA GLN A 35 -7.86 8.71 -30.78
C GLN A 35 -8.49 7.33 -30.53
N HIS A 36 -8.87 7.05 -29.28
CA HIS A 36 -9.46 5.79 -28.84
C HIS A 36 -10.81 6.04 -28.16
N PRO A 37 -11.89 6.32 -28.93
CA PRO A 37 -13.19 6.72 -28.36
C PRO A 37 -13.89 5.61 -27.55
N ASN A 38 -13.44 4.36 -27.68
CA ASN A 38 -13.94 3.19 -26.96
C ASN A 38 -13.24 2.95 -25.60
N VAL A 39 -12.36 3.87 -25.14
CA VAL A 39 -11.73 3.79 -23.82
C VAL A 39 -12.73 4.11 -22.73
N VAL A 40 -12.69 3.33 -21.63
CA VAL A 40 -13.37 3.61 -20.37
C VAL A 40 -12.35 3.55 -19.23
N TYR A 41 -12.59 4.34 -18.19
CA TYR A 41 -11.73 4.39 -17.02
C TYR A 41 -12.50 4.01 -15.75
N PHE A 42 -12.11 2.91 -15.14
CA PHE A 42 -12.61 2.47 -13.85
C PHE A 42 -11.81 3.07 -12.71
N VAL A 43 -12.50 3.69 -11.77
CA VAL A 43 -11.99 4.14 -10.48
C VAL A 43 -12.67 3.29 -9.41
N VAL A 44 -11.93 2.30 -8.89
CA VAL A 44 -12.49 1.28 -7.98
C VAL A 44 -11.97 1.47 -6.56
N GLY A 45 -12.88 1.65 -5.62
CA GLY A 45 -12.58 1.75 -4.19
C GLY A 45 -13.38 2.83 -3.49
N ALA A 46 -13.59 2.63 -2.19
CA ALA A 46 -14.20 3.63 -1.32
C ALA A 46 -13.21 4.76 -0.99
N THR A 47 -13.73 5.89 -0.57
CA THR A 47 -12.90 6.96 -0.01
C THR A 47 -12.21 6.47 1.26
N HIS A 48 -10.94 6.85 1.44
CA HIS A 48 -10.14 6.42 2.59
C HIS A 48 -10.83 6.84 3.91
N PRO A 49 -10.96 5.96 4.91
CA PRO A 49 -11.69 6.26 6.15
C PRO A 49 -11.23 7.55 6.85
N HIS A 50 -9.92 7.79 6.89
CA HIS A 50 -9.37 9.03 7.45
C HIS A 50 -9.80 10.29 6.66
N VAL A 51 -9.89 10.19 5.32
CA VAL A 51 -10.38 11.29 4.48
C VAL A 51 -11.87 11.51 4.72
N ILE A 52 -12.68 10.44 4.83
CA ILE A 52 -14.11 10.55 5.17
C ILE A 52 -14.30 11.28 6.50
N LYS A 53 -13.52 10.91 7.51
CA LYS A 53 -13.61 11.51 8.86
C LYS A 53 -13.33 13.02 8.86
N ASN A 54 -12.38 13.48 8.05
CA ASN A 54 -11.90 14.86 8.06
C ASN A 54 -12.52 15.75 6.98
N GLU A 55 -12.79 15.21 5.80
CA GLU A 55 -13.15 15.94 4.58
C GLU A 55 -14.43 15.41 3.92
N GLY A 56 -14.98 14.31 4.45
CA GLY A 56 -16.11 13.63 3.84
C GLY A 56 -15.77 13.05 2.46
N GLU A 57 -16.69 13.15 1.53
CA GLU A 57 -16.56 12.67 0.15
C GLU A 57 -16.05 13.76 -0.82
N THR A 58 -15.50 14.86 -0.30
CA THR A 58 -15.11 16.04 -1.09
C THR A 58 -14.18 15.69 -2.24
N TYR A 59 -13.15 14.87 -1.99
CA TYR A 59 -12.21 14.45 -3.04
C TYR A 59 -12.90 13.65 -4.15
N ARG A 60 -13.72 12.65 -3.80
CA ARG A 60 -14.44 11.84 -4.80
C ARG A 60 -15.41 12.70 -5.62
N LEU A 61 -16.14 13.60 -4.97
CA LEU A 61 -17.06 14.51 -5.64
C LEU A 61 -16.32 15.46 -6.57
N SER A 62 -15.16 15.97 -6.19
CA SER A 62 -14.32 16.80 -7.05
C SER A 62 -13.86 16.05 -8.32
N LEU A 63 -13.56 14.76 -8.22
CA LEU A 63 -13.21 13.93 -9.38
C LEU A 63 -14.41 13.77 -10.34
N GLN A 64 -15.60 13.54 -9.82
CA GLN A 64 -16.84 13.47 -10.63
C GLN A 64 -17.13 14.81 -11.33
N TRP A 65 -16.91 15.90 -10.61
CA TRP A 65 -17.05 17.26 -11.16
C TRP A 65 -16.03 17.51 -12.28
N LEU A 66 -14.78 17.12 -12.06
CA LEU A 66 -13.73 17.22 -13.07
C LEU A 66 -14.06 16.42 -14.32
N ALA A 67 -14.57 15.19 -14.16
CA ALA A 67 -14.97 14.35 -15.28
C ALA A 67 -16.07 15.03 -16.12
N ARG A 68 -17.03 15.69 -15.47
CA ARG A 68 -18.09 16.47 -16.12
C ARG A 68 -17.52 17.70 -16.82
N GLU A 69 -16.66 18.47 -16.13
CA GLU A 69 -16.00 19.66 -16.71
C GLU A 69 -15.20 19.33 -17.96
N LYS A 70 -14.53 18.17 -17.96
CA LYS A 70 -13.76 17.69 -19.12
C LYS A 70 -14.61 17.00 -20.20
N GLY A 71 -15.93 16.87 -19.99
CA GLY A 71 -16.84 16.21 -20.93
C GLY A 71 -16.62 14.71 -21.08
N VAL A 72 -16.06 14.06 -20.05
CA VAL A 72 -15.73 12.62 -20.07
C VAL A 72 -16.48 11.82 -19.01
N GLU A 73 -17.54 12.37 -18.43
CA GLU A 73 -18.29 11.71 -17.35
C GLU A 73 -18.87 10.35 -17.77
N GLY A 74 -19.23 10.19 -19.05
CA GLY A 74 -19.73 8.92 -19.60
C GLY A 74 -18.66 7.82 -19.74
N GLN A 75 -17.40 8.17 -19.68
CA GLN A 75 -16.27 7.24 -19.80
C GLN A 75 -15.58 6.96 -18.46
N VAL A 76 -15.88 7.70 -17.39
CA VAL A 76 -15.33 7.49 -16.05
C VAL A 76 -16.37 6.76 -15.18
N ILE A 77 -16.05 5.57 -14.75
CA ILE A 77 -16.95 4.71 -13.98
C ILE A 77 -16.40 4.59 -12.56
N PHE A 78 -17.09 5.21 -11.60
CA PHE A 78 -16.73 5.15 -10.19
C PHE A 78 -17.42 3.98 -9.49
N TYR A 79 -16.62 3.07 -8.95
CA TYR A 79 -17.06 1.97 -8.09
C TYR A 79 -16.76 2.32 -6.64
N ASN A 80 -17.62 3.15 -6.05
CA ASN A 80 -17.41 3.76 -4.73
C ASN A 80 -17.74 2.79 -3.58
N ARG A 81 -17.06 1.66 -3.54
CA ARG A 81 -17.15 0.70 -2.43
C ARG A 81 -15.88 -0.11 -2.30
N PHE A 82 -15.67 -0.67 -1.13
CA PHE A 82 -14.66 -1.71 -0.95
C PHE A 82 -15.13 -2.97 -1.72
N VAL A 83 -14.24 -3.53 -2.53
CA VAL A 83 -14.51 -4.76 -3.30
C VAL A 83 -13.81 -5.94 -2.66
N SER A 84 -14.41 -7.13 -2.77
CA SER A 84 -13.78 -8.37 -2.31
C SER A 84 -12.55 -8.71 -3.17
N ALA A 85 -11.73 -9.67 -2.72
CA ALA A 85 -10.57 -10.12 -3.49
C ALA A 85 -10.99 -10.74 -4.83
N GLU A 86 -12.09 -11.48 -4.83
CA GLU A 86 -12.66 -12.11 -6.03
C GLU A 86 -13.12 -11.05 -7.04
N GLU A 87 -13.87 -10.05 -6.60
CA GLU A 87 -14.29 -8.93 -7.45
C GLU A 87 -13.09 -8.14 -7.98
N LEU A 88 -12.06 -7.92 -7.14
CA LEU A 88 -10.86 -7.23 -7.55
C LEU A 88 -10.12 -7.98 -8.67
N ILE A 89 -10.06 -9.30 -8.59
CA ILE A 89 -9.48 -10.14 -9.64
C ILE A 89 -10.28 -9.98 -10.94
N GLU A 90 -11.59 -9.88 -10.90
CA GLU A 90 -12.43 -9.65 -12.07
C GLU A 90 -12.12 -8.27 -12.70
N PHE A 91 -12.03 -7.19 -11.90
CA PHE A 91 -11.63 -5.88 -12.39
C PHE A 91 -10.23 -5.91 -13.02
N ILE A 92 -9.26 -6.51 -12.34
CA ILE A 92 -7.90 -6.64 -12.88
C ILE A 92 -7.91 -7.47 -14.17
N SER A 93 -8.71 -8.55 -14.23
CA SER A 93 -8.75 -9.43 -15.40
C SER A 93 -9.27 -8.70 -16.64
N THR A 94 -10.26 -7.84 -16.51
CA THR A 94 -10.83 -7.05 -17.61
C THR A 94 -9.98 -5.84 -18.01
N THR A 95 -8.95 -5.48 -17.24
CA THR A 95 -8.13 -4.30 -17.44
C THR A 95 -7.11 -4.49 -18.56
N ASP A 96 -7.01 -3.53 -19.47
CA ASP A 96 -5.96 -3.44 -20.49
C ASP A 96 -4.73 -2.72 -19.97
N ILE A 97 -4.91 -1.56 -19.31
CA ILE A 97 -3.82 -0.78 -18.73
C ILE A 97 -4.22 -0.37 -17.30
N TYR A 98 -3.37 -0.69 -16.35
CA TYR A 98 -3.46 -0.20 -14.97
C TYR A 98 -2.68 1.10 -14.83
N ILE A 99 -3.28 2.09 -14.17
CA ILE A 99 -2.66 3.40 -13.96
C ILE A 99 -2.59 3.70 -12.45
N THR A 100 -1.38 4.01 -11.96
CA THR A 100 -1.14 4.40 -10.58
C THR A 100 -0.41 5.75 -10.53
N PRO A 101 -1.16 6.88 -10.63
CA PRO A 101 -0.62 8.22 -10.80
C PRO A 101 -0.35 8.90 -9.44
N TYR A 102 0.19 8.15 -8.48
CA TYR A 102 0.40 8.61 -7.11
C TYR A 102 1.27 9.86 -7.06
N LEU A 103 1.00 10.74 -6.08
CA LEU A 103 1.66 12.03 -5.95
C LEU A 103 2.75 12.06 -4.86
N ASN A 104 2.86 11.00 -4.06
CA ASN A 104 3.88 10.89 -3.03
C ASN A 104 5.09 10.12 -3.56
N GLU A 105 6.18 10.83 -3.85
CA GLU A 105 7.43 10.25 -4.34
C GLU A 105 8.03 9.24 -3.35
N ALA A 106 7.97 9.51 -2.06
CA ALA A 106 8.55 8.68 -1.01
C ALA A 106 7.70 7.44 -0.64
N GLN A 107 6.76 7.04 -1.50
CA GLN A 107 5.97 5.84 -1.24
C GLN A 107 6.79 4.57 -1.47
N ILE A 108 7.03 3.82 -0.39
CA ILE A 108 7.90 2.64 -0.36
C ILE A 108 7.19 1.31 -0.61
N THR A 109 5.84 1.29 -0.64
CA THR A 109 5.05 0.09 -0.92
C THR A 109 3.76 0.43 -1.65
N SER A 110 3.29 -0.47 -2.52
CA SER A 110 1.98 -0.35 -3.18
C SER A 110 1.40 -1.73 -3.46
N GLY A 111 0.47 -2.16 -2.63
CA GLY A 111 -0.23 -3.43 -2.82
C GLY A 111 -0.97 -3.47 -4.17
N THR A 112 -1.57 -2.35 -4.58
CA THR A 112 -2.30 -2.26 -5.85
C THR A 112 -1.38 -2.47 -7.06
N LEU A 113 -0.16 -1.92 -7.03
CA LEU A 113 0.85 -2.15 -8.06
C LEU A 113 1.33 -3.60 -8.06
N ALA A 114 1.58 -4.19 -6.88
CA ALA A 114 1.99 -5.58 -6.76
C ALA A 114 0.95 -6.55 -7.33
N TYR A 115 -0.34 -6.36 -7.04
CA TYR A 115 -1.42 -7.18 -7.60
C TYR A 115 -1.47 -7.11 -9.12
N THR A 116 -1.42 -5.92 -9.71
CA THR A 116 -1.53 -5.73 -11.17
C THR A 116 -0.30 -6.23 -11.90
N LEU A 117 0.88 -6.02 -11.35
CA LEU A 117 2.14 -6.55 -11.88
C LEU A 117 2.14 -8.10 -11.83
N GLY A 118 1.75 -8.67 -10.69
CA GLY A 118 1.62 -10.11 -10.51
C GLY A 118 0.58 -10.75 -11.44
N ALA A 119 -0.46 -10.01 -11.82
CA ALA A 119 -1.45 -10.41 -12.81
C ALA A 119 -1.00 -10.21 -14.27
N GLY A 120 0.19 -9.68 -14.50
CA GLY A 120 0.73 -9.45 -15.84
C GLY A 120 -0.04 -8.39 -16.62
N LYS A 121 -0.41 -7.29 -15.97
CA LYS A 121 -1.04 -6.14 -16.65
C LYS A 121 -0.01 -5.15 -17.16
N ALA A 122 -0.35 -4.42 -18.23
CA ALA A 122 0.41 -3.25 -18.61
C ALA A 122 0.19 -2.15 -17.57
N VAL A 123 1.27 -1.49 -17.15
CA VAL A 123 1.24 -0.52 -16.05
C VAL A 123 1.85 0.80 -16.50
N ILE A 124 1.15 1.90 -16.20
CA ILE A 124 1.68 3.26 -16.26
C ILE A 124 1.64 3.85 -14.84
N SER A 125 2.74 4.43 -14.39
CA SER A 125 2.89 4.96 -13.03
C SER A 125 3.63 6.29 -13.03
N THR A 126 3.45 7.07 -11.98
CA THR A 126 4.41 8.11 -11.60
C THR A 126 5.64 7.48 -10.94
N PRO A 127 6.82 8.16 -10.96
CA PRO A 127 8.08 7.60 -10.47
C PRO A 127 8.22 7.72 -8.95
N TYR A 128 7.27 7.15 -8.19
CA TYR A 128 7.50 6.97 -6.76
C TYR A 128 8.44 5.77 -6.52
N TRP A 129 9.20 5.78 -5.44
CA TRP A 129 10.31 4.85 -5.20
C TRP A 129 9.98 3.38 -5.46
N TYR A 130 8.84 2.91 -4.96
CA TYR A 130 8.43 1.53 -5.21
C TYR A 130 8.11 1.26 -6.68
N ALA A 131 7.53 2.24 -7.39
CA ALA A 131 7.20 2.07 -8.81
C ALA A 131 8.47 2.06 -9.68
N GLU A 132 9.47 2.87 -9.37
CA GLU A 132 10.75 2.86 -10.09
C GLU A 132 11.42 1.48 -10.02
N GLU A 133 11.43 0.86 -8.84
CA GLU A 133 11.97 -0.49 -8.65
C GLU A 133 11.14 -1.55 -9.38
N MET A 134 9.84 -1.55 -9.17
CA MET A 134 8.94 -2.59 -9.67
C MET A 134 8.78 -2.55 -11.18
N LEU A 135 8.78 -1.36 -11.78
CA LEU A 135 8.57 -1.16 -13.22
C LEU A 135 9.86 -1.07 -14.05
N ALA A 136 11.02 -1.20 -13.41
CA ALA A 136 12.31 -1.27 -14.09
C ALA A 136 12.31 -2.37 -15.19
N GLU A 137 13.31 -2.37 -16.06
CA GLU A 137 13.47 -3.36 -17.13
C GLU A 137 12.24 -3.49 -18.06
N ALA A 138 11.59 -2.36 -18.33
CA ALA A 138 10.40 -2.27 -19.18
C ALA A 138 9.23 -3.17 -18.73
N ARG A 139 9.06 -3.37 -17.41
CA ARG A 139 7.89 -4.02 -16.81
C ARG A 139 6.69 -3.09 -16.72
N GLY A 140 6.89 -1.79 -16.90
CA GLY A 140 5.88 -0.74 -16.96
C GLY A 140 6.47 0.53 -17.54
N MET A 141 5.65 1.59 -17.60
CA MET A 141 6.06 2.93 -18.02
C MET A 141 5.94 3.93 -16.87
N LEU A 142 6.89 4.85 -16.80
CA LEU A 142 6.88 5.95 -15.86
C LEU A 142 6.55 7.26 -16.58
N VAL A 143 5.72 8.08 -15.95
CA VAL A 143 5.35 9.43 -16.41
C VAL A 143 5.62 10.44 -15.29
N PRO A 144 5.96 11.69 -15.61
CA PRO A 144 6.18 12.72 -14.59
C PRO A 144 4.96 12.91 -13.67
N PHE A 145 5.20 13.32 -12.43
CA PHE A 145 4.13 13.71 -11.51
C PHE A 145 3.33 14.87 -12.08
N ARG A 146 2.01 14.82 -11.91
CA ARG A 146 1.08 15.90 -12.32
C ARG A 146 1.19 16.29 -13.80
N ASP A 147 1.48 15.34 -14.66
CA ASP A 147 1.56 15.57 -16.12
C ASP A 147 0.52 14.72 -16.87
N PRO A 148 -0.73 15.19 -16.99
CA PRO A 148 -1.77 14.52 -17.77
C PRO A 148 -1.43 14.35 -19.24
N ALA A 149 -0.61 15.26 -19.82
CA ALA A 149 -0.23 15.20 -21.23
C ALA A 149 0.76 14.04 -21.49
N ALA A 150 1.78 13.89 -20.64
CA ALA A 150 2.67 12.75 -20.68
C ALA A 150 1.93 11.44 -20.46
N LEU A 151 0.98 11.41 -19.51
CA LEU A 151 0.16 10.24 -19.24
C LEU A 151 -0.70 9.88 -20.45
N ALA A 152 -1.39 10.83 -21.06
CA ALA A 152 -2.16 10.60 -22.28
C ALA A 152 -1.31 10.02 -23.40
N LYS A 153 -0.13 10.62 -23.65
CA LYS A 153 0.83 10.16 -24.65
C LYS A 153 1.24 8.70 -24.44
N GLN A 154 1.52 8.28 -23.20
CA GLN A 154 1.93 6.90 -22.91
C GLN A 154 0.76 5.91 -23.01
N VAL A 155 -0.46 6.31 -22.60
CA VAL A 155 -1.66 5.47 -22.83
C VAL A 155 -1.88 5.23 -24.30
N ILE A 156 -1.89 6.30 -25.13
CA ILE A 156 -2.08 6.20 -26.58
C ILE A 156 -0.97 5.33 -27.19
N HIS A 157 0.28 5.57 -26.80
CA HIS A 157 1.41 4.77 -27.29
C HIS A 157 1.22 3.27 -27.05
N LEU A 158 0.81 2.87 -25.83
CA LEU A 158 0.56 1.45 -25.52
C LEU A 158 -0.67 0.89 -26.24
N LEU A 159 -1.67 1.71 -26.52
CA LEU A 159 -2.86 1.27 -27.28
C LEU A 159 -2.51 1.06 -28.76
N ASP A 160 -1.69 1.92 -29.36
CA ASP A 160 -1.23 1.83 -30.75
C ASP A 160 -0.18 0.72 -30.95
N ASN A 161 0.56 0.36 -29.90
CA ASN A 161 1.66 -0.62 -29.96
C ASN A 161 1.35 -1.88 -29.14
N GLU A 162 0.44 -2.69 -29.68
CA GLU A 162 -0.03 -3.92 -29.02
C GLU A 162 1.10 -4.89 -28.68
N SER A 163 2.06 -5.05 -29.60
CA SER A 163 3.22 -5.93 -29.40
C SER A 163 4.06 -5.49 -28.18
N GLU A 164 4.29 -4.20 -28.04
CA GLU A 164 5.02 -3.65 -26.89
C GLU A 164 4.23 -3.83 -25.58
N ARG A 165 2.93 -3.54 -25.63
CA ARG A 165 2.02 -3.77 -24.49
C ARG A 165 2.03 -5.23 -24.04
N HIS A 166 1.99 -6.18 -24.98
CA HIS A 166 2.08 -7.61 -24.65
C HIS A 166 3.45 -8.02 -24.13
N ALA A 167 4.53 -7.51 -24.67
CA ALA A 167 5.88 -7.77 -24.18
C ALA A 167 6.08 -7.23 -22.74
N MET A 168 5.56 -6.04 -22.46
CA MET A 168 5.53 -5.46 -21.10
C MET A 168 4.76 -6.37 -20.13
N ARG A 169 3.54 -6.77 -20.49
CA ARG A 169 2.70 -7.68 -19.69
C ARG A 169 3.41 -8.99 -19.36
N LYS A 170 4.11 -9.57 -20.34
CA LYS A 170 4.87 -10.81 -20.15
C LYS A 170 6.02 -10.61 -19.16
N ARG A 171 6.79 -9.52 -19.29
CA ARG A 171 7.87 -9.20 -18.33
C ARG A 171 7.32 -8.99 -16.91
N ALA A 172 6.23 -8.22 -16.77
CA ALA A 172 5.55 -8.01 -15.51
C ALA A 172 5.10 -9.35 -14.88
N TYR A 173 4.48 -10.21 -15.67
CA TYR A 173 4.01 -11.51 -15.19
C TYR A 173 5.16 -12.41 -14.71
N VAL A 174 6.24 -12.52 -15.48
CA VAL A 174 7.41 -13.32 -15.12
C VAL A 174 8.03 -12.83 -13.83
N PHE A 175 8.25 -11.52 -13.70
CA PHE A 175 8.76 -10.91 -12.48
C PHE A 175 7.81 -11.13 -11.29
N GLY A 176 6.51 -11.00 -11.50
CA GLY A 176 5.49 -11.21 -10.47
C GLY A 176 5.49 -12.62 -9.88
N ARG A 177 6.04 -13.63 -10.57
CA ARG A 177 6.16 -15.01 -10.04
C ARG A 177 7.14 -15.10 -8.86
N GLU A 178 8.12 -14.19 -8.80
CA GLU A 178 9.04 -14.12 -7.66
C GLU A 178 8.37 -13.59 -6.38
N MET A 179 7.22 -12.91 -6.51
CA MET A 179 6.47 -12.31 -5.40
C MET A 179 5.38 -13.22 -4.80
N ILE A 180 5.17 -14.42 -5.36
CA ILE A 180 4.20 -15.37 -4.78
C ILE A 180 4.72 -15.96 -3.47
N TRP A 181 3.84 -16.27 -2.54
CA TRP A 181 4.20 -16.69 -1.18
C TRP A 181 5.18 -17.86 -1.12
N SER A 182 5.04 -18.82 -2.04
CA SER A 182 5.98 -19.98 -2.10
C SER A 182 7.41 -19.55 -2.43
N GLN A 183 7.61 -18.61 -3.35
CA GLN A 183 8.93 -18.06 -3.70
C GLN A 183 9.49 -17.21 -2.58
N VAL A 184 8.67 -16.32 -2.03
CA VAL A 184 9.06 -15.48 -0.88
C VAL A 184 9.50 -16.37 0.29
N ALA A 185 8.73 -17.40 0.63
CA ALA A 185 9.11 -18.36 1.67
C ALA A 185 10.46 -19.07 1.37
N SER A 186 10.68 -19.45 0.10
CA SER A 186 11.94 -20.04 -0.33
C SER A 186 13.13 -19.10 -0.16
N HIS A 187 12.95 -17.80 -0.50
CA HIS A 187 13.98 -16.76 -0.31
C HIS A 187 14.29 -16.54 1.19
N TYR A 188 13.27 -16.50 2.06
CA TYR A 188 13.47 -16.46 3.51
C TYR A 188 14.26 -17.66 4.02
N MET A 189 13.88 -18.87 3.59
CA MET A 189 14.58 -20.09 3.98
C MET A 189 16.05 -20.12 3.50
N ALA A 190 16.31 -19.65 2.28
CA ALA A 190 17.67 -19.52 1.76
C ALA A 190 18.49 -18.49 2.57
N SER A 191 17.87 -17.34 2.92
CA SER A 191 18.51 -16.32 3.76
C SER A 191 18.83 -16.86 5.16
N PHE A 192 17.93 -17.59 5.80
CA PHE A 192 18.17 -18.22 7.10
C PHE A 192 19.29 -19.25 7.04
N LYS A 193 19.32 -20.08 5.99
CA LYS A 193 20.42 -21.06 5.80
C LYS A 193 21.76 -20.36 5.64
N ARG A 194 21.82 -19.29 4.86
CA ARG A 194 23.03 -18.48 4.67
C ARG A 194 23.49 -17.85 5.98
N ALA A 195 22.61 -17.17 6.70
CA ALA A 195 22.93 -16.57 8.00
C ALA A 195 23.46 -17.60 9.02
N ARG A 196 22.88 -18.81 9.04
CA ARG A 196 23.38 -19.89 9.89
C ARG A 196 24.77 -20.41 9.46
N ALA A 197 25.02 -20.46 8.15
CA ALA A 197 26.33 -20.90 7.64
C ALA A 197 27.41 -19.84 7.96
N GLU A 198 27.12 -18.56 7.71
CA GLU A 198 27.99 -17.43 7.99
C GLU A 198 28.33 -17.34 9.49
N ARG A 199 27.32 -17.52 10.37
CA ARG A 199 27.52 -17.50 11.83
C ARG A 199 28.52 -18.55 12.30
N ARG A 200 28.65 -19.67 11.61
CA ARG A 200 29.65 -20.72 11.97
C ARG A 200 31.09 -20.30 11.64
N HIS A 201 31.27 -19.33 10.74
CA HIS A 201 32.58 -18.84 10.32
C HIS A 201 33.03 -17.60 11.09
N PHE A 202 32.11 -16.91 11.75
CA PHE A 202 32.51 -15.92 12.73
C PHE A 202 32.99 -16.67 13.97
N ALA A 203 34.31 -16.73 14.15
CA ALA A 203 34.86 -17.03 15.46
C ALA A 203 34.08 -16.16 16.47
N HIS A 204 33.65 -16.78 17.57
CA HIS A 204 33.09 -16.03 18.68
C HIS A 204 34.06 -14.88 18.97
N SER A 205 33.77 -13.66 18.55
CA SER A 205 34.49 -12.54 19.12
C SER A 205 34.14 -12.56 20.59
N ASP A 206 35.15 -12.52 21.44
CA ASP A 206 35.04 -12.41 22.89
C ASP A 206 34.32 -11.12 23.36
N PHE A 207 33.63 -10.45 22.47
CA PHE A 207 32.54 -9.57 22.84
C PHE A 207 31.43 -10.43 23.45
N ALA A 208 31.64 -10.79 24.71
CA ALA A 208 30.59 -11.28 25.56
C ALA A 208 29.51 -10.18 25.65
N VAL A 209 28.59 -10.20 24.68
CA VAL A 209 27.32 -9.47 24.80
C VAL A 209 26.68 -10.09 26.02
N LYS A 210 26.89 -9.47 27.18
CA LYS A 210 26.17 -9.88 28.40
C LYS A 210 24.70 -9.66 28.12
N PRO A 211 23.86 -10.73 28.09
CA PRO A 211 22.43 -10.57 28.00
C PRO A 211 21.94 -9.57 29.07
N LEU A 212 20.84 -8.89 28.80
CA LEU A 212 20.26 -7.88 29.70
C LEU A 212 20.06 -8.39 31.14
N ASP A 213 19.75 -9.68 31.30
CA ASP A 213 19.62 -10.37 32.57
C ASP A 213 20.95 -10.47 33.37
N LYS A 214 22.09 -10.38 32.69
CA LYS A 214 23.44 -10.41 33.30
C LYS A 214 24.02 -9.04 33.61
N ARG A 215 23.26 -7.95 33.37
CA ARG A 215 23.67 -6.55 33.64
C ARG A 215 22.63 -5.77 34.44
N PRO A 216 22.00 -6.33 35.49
CA PRO A 216 20.91 -5.64 36.18
C PRO A 216 21.33 -4.30 36.81
N GLY A 217 22.62 -4.10 37.10
CA GLY A 217 23.14 -2.86 37.66
C GLY A 217 23.54 -1.79 36.63
N GLU A 218 23.55 -2.10 35.33
CA GLU A 218 23.93 -1.20 34.24
C GLU A 218 22.72 -0.56 33.54
N LEU A 219 21.52 -1.05 33.84
CA LEU A 219 20.29 -0.58 33.20
C LEU A 219 19.60 0.45 34.10
N PRO A 220 19.06 1.51 33.52
CA PRO A 220 18.20 2.41 34.28
C PRO A 220 16.95 1.65 34.75
N PRO A 221 16.32 2.06 35.87
CA PRO A 221 15.08 1.45 36.32
C PRO A 221 14.02 1.57 35.24
N LEU A 222 13.26 0.49 35.03
CA LEU A 222 12.15 0.47 34.08
C LEU A 222 11.08 1.47 34.51
N LYS A 223 10.79 2.45 33.67
CA LYS A 223 9.74 3.46 33.91
C LYS A 223 8.50 3.10 33.10
N LEU A 224 7.41 2.81 33.79
CA LEU A 224 6.13 2.43 33.20
C LEU A 224 5.08 3.55 33.29
N ASP A 225 5.45 4.73 33.81
CA ASP A 225 4.52 5.83 34.04
C ASP A 225 3.69 6.19 32.82
N HIS A 226 4.34 6.28 31.65
CA HIS A 226 3.63 6.59 30.40
C HIS A 226 2.68 5.46 29.98
N LEU A 227 3.13 4.21 30.07
CA LEU A 227 2.29 3.05 29.74
C LEU A 227 1.06 2.99 30.65
N MET A 228 1.26 3.19 31.97
CA MET A 228 0.17 3.25 32.94
C MET A 228 -0.80 4.40 32.66
N HIS A 229 -0.27 5.55 32.26
CA HIS A 229 -1.09 6.72 31.93
C HIS A 229 -1.90 6.53 30.64
N MET A 230 -1.38 5.76 29.67
CA MET A 230 -2.06 5.42 28.43
C MET A 230 -3.09 4.29 28.59
N THR A 231 -3.15 3.60 29.74
CA THR A 231 -3.99 2.44 29.95
C THR A 231 -5.15 2.79 30.88
N ASP A 232 -6.37 2.46 30.47
CA ASP A 232 -7.58 2.55 31.30
C ASP A 232 -8.28 1.18 31.46
N THR A 233 -9.53 1.15 31.89
CA THR A 233 -10.30 -0.08 32.07
C THR A 233 -10.70 -0.80 30.80
N THR A 234 -10.44 -0.22 29.62
CA THR A 234 -10.73 -0.80 28.31
C THR A 234 -9.46 -1.40 27.68
N GLY A 235 -8.30 -0.83 28.01
CA GLY A 235 -7.00 -1.23 27.47
C GLY A 235 -6.07 -0.04 27.27
N ILE A 236 -5.04 -0.21 26.42
CA ILE A 236 -4.11 0.87 26.09
C ILE A 236 -4.63 1.68 24.91
N LEU A 237 -4.65 3.00 25.07
CA LEU A 237 -4.98 3.97 24.02
C LEU A 237 -3.90 3.98 22.91
N GLN A 238 -4.34 4.04 21.67
CA GLN A 238 -3.48 3.91 20.48
C GLN A 238 -2.50 5.08 20.34
N HIS A 239 -2.89 6.31 20.69
CA HIS A 239 -2.09 7.52 20.47
C HIS A 239 -2.11 8.46 21.68
N ALA A 240 -1.02 9.24 21.80
CA ALA A 240 -0.92 10.37 22.70
C ALA A 240 -0.51 11.64 21.94
N ILE A 241 -0.91 12.78 22.46
CA ILE A 241 -0.35 14.09 22.08
C ILE A 241 0.68 14.42 23.17
N PHE A 242 1.97 14.25 22.83
CA PHE A 242 3.06 14.22 23.82
C PHE A 242 2.82 13.12 24.87
N THR A 243 2.50 13.50 26.11
CA THR A 243 2.22 12.57 27.22
C THR A 243 0.74 12.43 27.53
N ILE A 244 -0.14 13.16 26.83
CA ILE A 244 -1.59 13.18 27.10
C ILE A 244 -2.26 12.17 26.15
N PRO A 245 -3.00 11.17 26.70
CA PRO A 245 -3.73 10.20 25.89
C PRO A 245 -4.73 10.87 24.95
N ASN A 246 -4.74 10.44 23.69
CA ASN A 246 -5.68 10.94 22.69
C ASN A 246 -6.88 9.99 22.56
N TYR A 247 -7.93 10.25 23.33
CA TYR A 247 -9.15 9.45 23.35
C TYR A 247 -9.91 9.41 22.00
N HIS A 248 -9.68 10.37 21.11
CA HIS A 248 -10.31 10.40 19.78
C HIS A 248 -9.86 9.29 18.86
N GLU A 249 -8.63 8.80 19.02
CA GLU A 249 -8.07 7.72 18.19
C GLU A 249 -8.47 6.33 18.71
N GLY A 250 -8.92 6.24 19.97
CA GLY A 250 -9.39 5.00 20.57
C GLY A 250 -8.29 3.96 20.80
N TYR A 251 -8.65 2.68 20.66
CA TYR A 251 -7.81 1.53 20.98
C TYR A 251 -7.53 0.73 19.72
N SER A 252 -6.34 0.11 19.64
CA SER A 252 -6.01 -0.85 18.58
C SER A 252 -5.75 -2.23 19.17
N ILE A 253 -6.11 -3.28 18.44
CA ILE A 253 -5.91 -4.68 18.90
C ILE A 253 -4.43 -5.01 19.02
N ASP A 254 -3.60 -4.52 18.12
CA ASP A 254 -2.17 -4.82 18.10
C ASP A 254 -1.42 -4.12 19.24
N ASP A 255 -1.77 -2.89 19.60
CA ASP A 255 -1.18 -2.20 20.74
C ASP A 255 -1.58 -2.87 22.06
N ASN A 256 -2.85 -3.27 22.19
CA ASN A 256 -3.33 -4.03 23.35
C ASN A 256 -2.64 -5.39 23.46
N ALA A 257 -2.43 -6.11 22.33
CA ALA A 257 -1.69 -7.36 22.34
C ALA A 257 -0.23 -7.18 22.79
N ARG A 258 0.44 -6.10 22.35
CA ARG A 258 1.80 -5.75 22.78
C ARG A 258 1.85 -5.38 24.26
N ALA A 259 0.87 -4.61 24.75
CA ALA A 259 0.77 -4.26 26.17
C ALA A 259 0.58 -5.51 27.05
N LEU A 260 -0.26 -6.46 26.60
CA LEU A 260 -0.45 -7.74 27.27
C LEU A 260 0.87 -8.56 27.31
N ILE A 261 1.63 -8.61 26.22
CA ILE A 261 2.94 -9.27 26.20
C ILE A 261 3.88 -8.63 27.23
N VAL A 262 3.93 -7.30 27.29
CA VAL A 262 4.75 -6.59 28.28
C VAL A 262 4.29 -6.93 29.70
N SER A 263 2.99 -6.98 29.94
CA SER A 263 2.41 -7.34 31.24
C SER A 263 2.84 -8.75 31.68
N VAL A 264 2.75 -9.73 30.79
CA VAL A 264 3.17 -11.13 31.04
C VAL A 264 4.68 -11.22 31.33
N LEU A 265 5.50 -10.49 30.56
CA LEU A 265 6.95 -10.45 30.79
C LEU A 265 7.31 -9.81 32.14
N LEU A 266 6.61 -8.74 32.52
CA LEU A 266 6.78 -8.08 33.83
C LEU A 266 6.38 -9.01 34.98
N ASP A 267 5.31 -9.77 34.82
CA ASP A 267 4.88 -10.78 35.80
C ASP A 267 5.94 -11.87 35.98
N THR A 268 6.50 -12.37 34.87
CA THR A 268 7.60 -13.35 34.87
C THR A 268 8.84 -12.82 35.62
N LEU A 269 9.06 -11.50 35.61
CA LEU A 269 10.14 -10.83 36.32
C LEU A 269 9.79 -10.49 37.79
N GLY A 270 8.59 -10.85 38.24
CA GLY A 270 8.11 -10.58 39.61
C GLY A 270 7.80 -9.10 39.86
N SER A 271 7.51 -8.32 38.82
CA SER A 271 7.20 -6.90 38.95
C SER A 271 5.76 -6.69 39.44
N LYS A 272 5.60 -5.93 40.52
CA LYS A 272 4.26 -5.55 41.03
C LYS A 272 3.44 -4.76 40.02
N ALA A 273 4.08 -4.04 39.13
CA ALA A 273 3.42 -3.28 38.06
C ALA A 273 2.70 -4.18 37.05
N ALA A 274 3.08 -5.46 36.93
CA ALA A 274 2.41 -6.42 36.06
C ALA A 274 0.96 -6.65 36.46
N LEU A 275 0.69 -6.81 37.73
CA LEU A 275 -0.67 -7.02 38.28
C LEU A 275 -1.55 -5.81 38.03
N GLU A 276 -1.01 -4.61 38.16
CA GLU A 276 -1.74 -3.37 37.97
C GLU A 276 -2.06 -3.12 36.49
N LEU A 277 -1.12 -3.43 35.60
CA LEU A 277 -1.30 -3.30 34.15
C LEU A 277 -2.24 -4.38 33.58
N GLY A 278 -2.11 -5.62 34.03
CA GLY A 278 -2.91 -6.75 33.57
C GLY A 278 -4.33 -6.80 34.15
N SER A 279 -4.63 -5.98 35.15
CA SER A 279 -5.97 -5.88 35.74
C SER A 279 -6.83 -4.75 35.15
N ARG A 280 -6.26 -3.91 34.33
CA ARG A 280 -6.95 -2.85 33.56
C ARG A 280 -7.37 -3.34 32.19
#